data_62d31ffd73456a93c5e0e83ec09aeb6c
#
_entry.id   62d31ffd73456a93c5e0e83ec09aeb6c
#
_cell.length_a   1.000
_cell.length_b   1.000
_cell.length_c   1.000
_cell.angle_alpha   90.00
_cell.angle_beta   90.00
_cell.angle_gamma   90.00
#
_symmetry.space_group_name_H-M   'P 1'
#
loop_
_entity.id
_entity.type
_entity.pdbx_description
1 polymer ?
#
loop_
_entity_poly.entity_id
_entity_poly.type
_entity_poly.pdbx_seq_one_letter_code
_entity_poly.pdbx_strand_id
1 'polypeptide(L)'
;MSFPEIVIASAARTAVGSFNGVFANVPAHELGAAAIRGALERAGVDGADVDEVIMGQVLSAGEGQNPARQAAMAAGIPQEATAWGLNQLCGSGLRAVALGMQQIATGDAKIIVAGGQESMSMAPHCAHLRGGVKMGDLKMVDTMIKDGLTDAFYGYHMGTTAENVANQWQL
;
A
#
# COMPACT_ATOMS: atom_id res chain seq x y z
N MET A 1 17.09 14.15 25.33
CA MET A 1 17.76 13.38 24.27
C MET A 1 17.41 14.05 22.96
N SER A 2 18.38 14.48 22.16
CA SER A 2 18.12 14.97 20.81
C SER A 2 17.94 13.75 19.89
N PHE A 3 16.87 13.74 19.13
CA PHE A 3 16.72 12.73 18.07
C PHE A 3 17.82 12.93 17.01
N PRO A 4 18.29 11.84 16.37
CA PRO A 4 19.19 11.96 15.23
C PRO A 4 18.52 12.76 14.11
N GLU A 5 19.32 13.43 13.30
CA GLU A 5 18.81 14.04 12.07
C GLU A 5 18.44 12.92 11.08
N ILE A 6 17.17 12.91 10.65
CA ILE A 6 16.63 11.90 9.75
C ILE A 6 16.16 12.63 8.49
N VAL A 7 16.59 12.12 7.34
CA VAL A 7 16.33 12.75 6.04
C VAL A 7 15.60 11.81 5.10
N ILE A 8 14.88 12.37 4.14
CA ILE A 8 14.37 11.67 2.97
C ILE A 8 15.39 11.83 1.86
N ALA A 9 16.12 10.75 1.54
CA ALA A 9 17.21 10.79 0.56
C ALA A 9 16.68 10.86 -0.89
N SER A 10 15.55 10.25 -1.19
CA SER A 10 14.92 10.29 -2.52
C SER A 10 13.44 9.97 -2.44
N ALA A 11 12.76 10.17 -3.58
CA ALA A 11 11.39 9.72 -3.80
C ALA A 11 11.19 9.28 -5.25
N ALA A 12 10.37 8.27 -5.47
CA ALA A 12 9.96 7.82 -6.79
C ALA A 12 8.49 7.34 -6.77
N ARG A 13 7.85 7.43 -7.92
CA ARG A 13 6.52 6.87 -8.12
C ARG A 13 6.36 6.39 -9.55
N THR A 14 5.49 5.43 -9.77
CA THR A 14 4.97 5.06 -11.07
C THR A 14 3.98 6.12 -11.58
N ALA A 15 3.63 6.09 -12.85
CA ALA A 15 2.44 6.77 -13.32
C ALA A 15 1.18 6.27 -12.57
N VAL A 16 0.17 7.10 -12.47
CA VAL A 16 -1.16 6.69 -12.00
C VAL A 16 -1.96 6.28 -13.22
N GLY A 17 -2.27 4.98 -13.33
CA GLY A 17 -3.11 4.45 -14.40
C GLY A 17 -4.59 4.71 -14.16
N SER A 18 -5.37 4.81 -15.23
CA SER A 18 -6.82 4.77 -15.14
C SER A 18 -7.28 3.37 -14.70
N PHE A 19 -8.43 3.31 -14.04
CA PHE A 19 -9.06 2.04 -13.70
C PHE A 19 -9.28 1.19 -14.95
N ASN A 20 -8.84 -0.07 -14.89
CA ASN A 20 -8.79 -0.99 -16.04
C ASN A 20 -8.00 -0.46 -17.26
N GLY A 21 -7.07 0.48 -17.05
CA GLY A 21 -6.20 1.04 -18.08
C GLY A 21 -4.90 0.27 -18.27
N VAL A 22 -3.80 1.01 -18.51
CA VAL A 22 -2.50 0.42 -18.88
C VAL A 22 -1.90 -0.52 -17.81
N PHE A 23 -2.30 -0.39 -16.55
CA PHE A 23 -1.87 -1.24 -15.44
C PHE A 23 -2.93 -2.26 -15.00
N ALA A 24 -3.97 -2.49 -15.81
CA ALA A 24 -5.11 -3.34 -15.45
C ALA A 24 -4.72 -4.74 -14.92
N ASN A 25 -3.63 -5.30 -15.46
CA ASN A 25 -3.15 -6.64 -15.13
C ASN A 25 -1.78 -6.62 -14.42
N VAL A 26 -1.40 -5.49 -13.82
CA VAL A 26 -0.14 -5.36 -13.09
C VAL A 26 -0.43 -5.43 -11.59
N PRO A 27 0.08 -6.46 -10.89
CA PRO A 27 -0.10 -6.58 -9.45
C PRO A 27 0.51 -5.40 -8.69
N ALA A 28 -0.08 -5.06 -7.54
CA ALA A 28 0.39 -3.94 -6.73
C ALA A 28 1.87 -4.06 -6.35
N HIS A 29 2.34 -5.26 -6.01
CA HIS A 29 3.73 -5.48 -5.63
C HIS A 29 4.73 -5.25 -6.77
N GLU A 30 4.35 -5.43 -8.04
CA GLU A 30 5.22 -5.11 -9.19
C GLU A 30 5.34 -3.60 -9.37
N LEU A 31 4.24 -2.85 -9.20
CA LEU A 31 4.26 -1.38 -9.19
C LEU A 31 5.10 -0.86 -8.01
N GLY A 32 4.92 -1.46 -6.83
CA GLY A 32 5.73 -1.17 -5.65
C GLY A 32 7.22 -1.41 -5.89
N ALA A 33 7.57 -2.56 -6.47
CA ALA A 33 8.96 -2.89 -6.81
C ALA A 33 9.60 -1.89 -7.79
N ALA A 34 8.84 -1.43 -8.79
CA ALA A 34 9.32 -0.41 -9.72
C ALA A 34 9.61 0.91 -9.00
N ALA A 35 8.74 1.34 -8.09
CA ALA A 35 8.94 2.55 -7.30
C ALA A 35 10.13 2.42 -6.33
N ILE A 36 10.28 1.26 -5.67
CA ILE A 36 11.41 0.96 -4.78
C ILE A 36 12.74 1.05 -5.55
N ARG A 37 12.86 0.35 -6.69
CA ARG A 37 14.06 0.43 -7.54
C ARG A 37 14.39 1.87 -7.93
N GLY A 38 13.40 2.61 -8.40
CA GLY A 38 13.61 4.01 -8.78
C GLY A 38 14.02 4.91 -7.61
N ALA A 39 13.53 4.65 -6.41
CA ALA A 39 13.93 5.39 -5.22
C ALA A 39 15.38 5.07 -4.82
N LEU A 40 15.76 3.80 -4.80
CA LEU A 40 17.13 3.36 -4.48
C LEU A 40 18.15 3.92 -5.50
N GLU A 41 17.86 3.80 -6.78
CA GLU A 41 18.71 4.35 -7.85
C GLU A 41 18.94 5.85 -7.68
N ARG A 42 17.88 6.62 -7.43
CA ARG A 42 17.98 8.08 -7.24
C ARG A 42 18.74 8.47 -5.97
N ALA A 43 18.62 7.66 -4.92
CA ALA A 43 19.36 7.88 -3.68
C ALA A 43 20.83 7.47 -3.78
N GLY A 44 21.22 6.65 -4.77
CA GLY A 44 22.51 6.00 -4.84
C GLY A 44 22.72 5.00 -3.68
N VAL A 45 21.64 4.35 -3.23
CA VAL A 45 21.64 3.37 -2.13
C VAL A 45 21.55 1.97 -2.72
N ASP A 46 22.43 1.07 -2.29
CA ASP A 46 22.35 -0.34 -2.64
C ASP A 46 21.18 -1.01 -1.88
N GLY A 47 20.48 -1.92 -2.54
CA GLY A 47 19.42 -2.71 -1.88
C GLY A 47 19.94 -3.51 -0.68
N ALA A 48 21.22 -3.87 -0.68
CA ALA A 48 21.89 -4.57 0.43
C ALA A 48 22.06 -3.72 1.71
N ASP A 49 21.98 -2.40 1.58
CA ASP A 49 22.07 -1.48 2.71
C ASP A 49 20.70 -1.17 3.35
N VAL A 50 19.62 -1.68 2.77
CA VAL A 50 18.25 -1.46 3.29
C VAL A 50 17.96 -2.42 4.42
N ASP A 51 17.64 -1.88 5.59
CA ASP A 51 17.27 -2.67 6.76
C ASP A 51 15.82 -3.14 6.72
N GLU A 52 14.91 -2.30 6.22
CA GLU A 52 13.48 -2.61 6.20
C GLU A 52 12.71 -1.91 5.08
N VAL A 53 11.62 -2.56 4.65
CA VAL A 53 10.64 -2.02 3.70
C VAL A 53 9.26 -1.95 4.34
N ILE A 54 8.64 -0.78 4.32
CA ILE A 54 7.30 -0.55 4.85
C ILE A 54 6.39 -0.04 3.72
N MET A 55 5.38 -0.84 3.33
CA MET A 55 4.47 -0.48 2.25
C MET A 55 3.02 -0.39 2.72
N GLY A 56 2.42 0.77 2.50
CA GLY A 56 0.98 0.93 2.65
C GLY A 56 0.21 0.27 1.51
N GLN A 57 -0.83 -0.50 1.85
CA GLN A 57 -1.73 -1.10 0.87
C GLN A 57 -3.07 -1.41 1.53
N VAL A 58 -4.16 -1.16 0.82
CA VAL A 58 -5.53 -1.42 1.31
C VAL A 58 -6.06 -2.75 0.79
N LEU A 59 -5.97 -2.97 -0.53
CA LEU A 59 -6.60 -4.09 -1.23
C LEU A 59 -5.58 -5.21 -1.46
N SER A 60 -5.36 -6.02 -0.44
CA SER A 60 -4.39 -7.13 -0.47
C SER A 60 -5.02 -8.51 -0.65
N ALA A 61 -6.34 -8.60 -0.82
CA ALA A 61 -7.02 -9.88 -0.96
C ALA A 61 -6.59 -10.59 -2.25
N GLY A 62 -6.16 -11.86 -2.11
CA GLY A 62 -5.76 -12.70 -3.25
C GLY A 62 -4.35 -12.43 -3.80
N GLU A 63 -3.60 -11.48 -3.25
CA GLU A 63 -2.25 -11.12 -3.73
C GLU A 63 -1.12 -12.02 -3.16
N GLY A 64 -1.47 -13.01 -2.35
CA GLY A 64 -0.50 -13.88 -1.71
C GLY A 64 0.01 -13.33 -0.37
N GLN A 65 1.06 -13.96 0.14
CA GLN A 65 1.62 -13.58 1.43
C GLN A 65 2.42 -12.29 1.31
N ASN A 66 2.12 -11.32 2.18
CA ASN A 66 2.90 -10.12 2.40
C ASN A 66 3.32 -9.40 1.10
N PRO A 67 2.42 -8.67 0.44
CA PRO A 67 2.74 -7.96 -0.81
C PRO A 67 3.90 -6.96 -0.69
N ALA A 68 4.14 -6.39 0.51
CA ALA A 68 5.30 -5.54 0.76
C ALA A 68 6.62 -6.34 0.63
N ARG A 69 6.64 -7.57 1.16
CA ARG A 69 7.78 -8.47 1.00
C ARG A 69 8.00 -8.88 -0.45
N GLN A 70 6.91 -9.16 -1.18
CA GLN A 70 6.99 -9.46 -2.60
C GLN A 70 7.60 -8.29 -3.39
N ALA A 71 7.18 -7.06 -3.09
CA ALA A 71 7.74 -5.86 -3.71
C ALA A 71 9.23 -5.67 -3.39
N ALA A 72 9.63 -5.86 -2.12
CA ALA A 72 11.02 -5.76 -1.68
C ALA A 72 11.92 -6.77 -2.44
N MET A 73 11.52 -8.03 -2.49
CA MET A 73 12.27 -9.07 -3.20
C MET A 73 12.34 -8.80 -4.70
N ALA A 74 11.22 -8.41 -5.32
CA ALA A 74 11.19 -8.06 -6.74
C ALA A 74 12.01 -6.79 -7.06
N ALA A 75 12.23 -5.93 -6.08
CA ALA A 75 13.10 -4.76 -6.23
C ALA A 75 14.59 -5.07 -6.08
N GLY A 76 14.96 -6.28 -5.67
CA GLY A 76 16.35 -6.69 -5.46
C GLY A 76 16.88 -6.43 -4.04
N ILE A 77 16.01 -6.14 -3.08
CA ILE A 77 16.40 -6.04 -1.67
C ILE A 77 16.61 -7.47 -1.14
N PRO A 78 17.70 -7.73 -0.40
CA PRO A 78 18.07 -9.07 0.05
C PRO A 78 17.07 -9.63 1.06
N GLN A 79 17.08 -10.96 1.19
CA GLN A 79 16.15 -11.68 2.06
C GLN A 79 16.34 -11.40 3.55
N GLU A 80 17.49 -10.90 3.94
CA GLU A 80 17.85 -10.54 5.31
C GLU A 80 17.11 -9.28 5.79
N ALA A 81 16.80 -8.36 4.86
CA ALA A 81 16.00 -7.19 5.17
C ALA A 81 14.55 -7.59 5.51
N THR A 82 13.95 -6.95 6.49
CA THR A 82 12.56 -7.18 6.83
C THR A 82 11.61 -6.38 5.93
N ALA A 83 10.39 -6.86 5.77
CA ALA A 83 9.37 -6.12 5.02
C ALA A 83 7.98 -6.42 5.57
N TRP A 84 7.13 -5.41 5.66
CA TRP A 84 5.77 -5.55 6.12
C TRP A 84 4.85 -4.48 5.53
N GLY A 85 3.55 -4.81 5.48
CA GLY A 85 2.52 -3.92 4.97
C GLY A 85 1.64 -3.36 6.07
N LEU A 86 1.08 -2.17 5.84
CA LEU A 86 0.11 -1.57 6.74
C LEU A 86 -1.12 -1.06 5.97
N ASN A 87 -2.23 -1.01 6.67
CA ASN A 87 -3.47 -0.43 6.16
C ASN A 87 -3.99 0.63 7.14
N GLN A 88 -3.91 1.87 6.73
CA GLN A 88 -4.57 3.04 7.31
C GLN A 88 -5.35 3.77 6.21
N LEU A 89 -6.01 3.00 5.34
CA LEU A 89 -6.73 3.47 4.17
C LEU A 89 -5.87 4.41 3.32
N CYS A 90 -6.42 5.50 2.81
CA CYS A 90 -5.71 6.45 1.94
C CYS A 90 -4.46 7.07 2.59
N GLY A 91 -4.33 7.03 3.91
CA GLY A 91 -3.16 7.50 4.68
C GLY A 91 -2.01 6.50 4.79
N SER A 92 -2.15 5.28 4.29
CA SER A 92 -1.19 4.19 4.51
C SER A 92 0.24 4.53 4.06
N GLY A 93 0.39 5.08 2.87
CA GLY A 93 1.72 5.44 2.35
C GLY A 93 2.43 6.50 3.19
N LEU A 94 1.71 7.54 3.60
CA LEU A 94 2.26 8.57 4.49
C LEU A 94 2.57 8.00 5.88
N ARG A 95 1.70 7.11 6.39
CA ARG A 95 1.94 6.43 7.66
C ARG A 95 3.19 5.56 7.62
N ALA A 96 3.46 4.87 6.51
CA ALA A 96 4.68 4.11 6.31
C ALA A 96 5.93 4.98 6.50
N VAL A 97 5.95 6.19 5.90
CA VAL A 97 7.06 7.15 6.06
C VAL A 97 7.23 7.57 7.54
N ALA A 98 6.12 7.89 8.22
CA ALA A 98 6.16 8.25 9.63
C ALA A 98 6.70 7.11 10.53
N LEU A 99 6.32 5.87 10.24
CA LEU A 99 6.82 4.70 10.96
C LEU A 99 8.30 4.45 10.68
N GLY A 100 8.74 4.59 9.43
CA GLY A 100 10.16 4.49 9.07
C GLY A 100 11.00 5.52 9.83
N MET A 101 10.54 6.77 9.90
CA MET A 101 11.20 7.79 10.73
C MET A 101 11.30 7.37 12.20
N GLN A 102 10.22 6.81 12.78
CA GLN A 102 10.21 6.36 14.17
C GLN A 102 11.21 5.24 14.43
N GLN A 103 11.32 4.24 13.53
CA GLN A 103 12.27 3.14 13.68
C GLN A 103 13.73 3.61 13.57
N ILE A 104 14.03 4.55 12.69
CA ILE A 104 15.36 5.16 12.63
C ILE A 104 15.65 5.94 13.92
N ALA A 105 14.67 6.68 14.44
CA ALA A 105 14.82 7.45 15.68
C ALA A 105 15.05 6.57 16.92
N THR A 106 14.48 5.36 16.95
CA THR A 106 14.69 4.37 18.03
C THR A 106 15.96 3.55 17.87
N GLY A 107 16.60 3.60 16.70
CA GLY A 107 17.81 2.85 16.39
C GLY A 107 17.57 1.42 15.91
N ASP A 108 16.30 1.07 15.59
CA ASP A 108 15.95 -0.26 15.07
C ASP A 108 16.41 -0.46 13.62
N ALA A 109 16.55 0.62 12.87
CA ALA A 109 17.00 0.63 11.48
C ALA A 109 17.81 1.90 11.17
N LYS A 110 18.57 1.89 10.07
CA LYS A 110 19.32 3.05 9.56
C LYS A 110 18.80 3.52 8.22
N ILE A 111 18.46 2.59 7.33
CA ILE A 111 17.96 2.85 5.98
C ILE A 111 16.66 2.10 5.78
N ILE A 112 15.58 2.85 5.54
CA ILE A 112 14.26 2.30 5.33
C ILE A 112 13.71 2.77 4.00
N VAL A 113 13.10 1.85 3.26
CA VAL A 113 12.23 2.18 2.13
C VAL A 113 10.79 2.20 2.61
N ALA A 114 10.15 3.36 2.54
CA ALA A 114 8.78 3.54 3.00
C ALA A 114 7.90 4.15 1.92
N GLY A 115 6.72 3.62 1.70
CA GLY A 115 5.81 4.12 0.68
C GLY A 115 4.48 3.40 0.65
N GLY A 116 3.91 3.26 -0.54
CA GLY A 116 2.66 2.53 -0.75
C GLY A 116 2.55 1.99 -2.16
N GLN A 117 1.66 1.04 -2.31
CA GLN A 117 1.32 0.38 -3.57
C GLN A 117 -0.15 0.02 -3.59
N GLU A 118 -0.77 0.03 -4.75
CA GLU A 118 -2.17 -0.36 -4.90
C GLU A 118 -2.47 -0.73 -6.36
N SER A 119 -3.28 -1.75 -6.58
CA SER A 119 -3.83 -2.10 -7.89
C SER A 119 -5.33 -2.33 -7.78
N MET A 120 -6.10 -1.25 -7.88
CA MET A 120 -7.57 -1.33 -7.76
C MET A 120 -8.21 -2.16 -8.86
N SER A 121 -7.60 -2.17 -10.05
CA SER A 121 -8.08 -2.97 -11.19
C SER A 121 -7.98 -4.48 -10.95
N MET A 122 -7.10 -4.92 -10.07
CA MET A 122 -6.90 -6.33 -9.71
C MET A 122 -7.60 -6.71 -8.41
N ALA A 123 -8.31 -5.81 -7.75
CA ALA A 123 -9.06 -6.13 -6.54
C ALA A 123 -10.13 -7.19 -6.83
N PRO A 124 -10.13 -8.34 -6.12
CA PRO A 124 -11.05 -9.42 -6.42
C PRO A 124 -12.46 -9.16 -5.89
N HIS A 125 -13.42 -9.86 -6.45
CA HIS A 125 -14.70 -10.08 -5.79
C HIS A 125 -14.60 -11.26 -4.85
N CYS A 126 -15.18 -11.19 -3.67
CA CYS A 126 -15.13 -12.25 -2.67
C CYS A 126 -16.50 -12.71 -2.19
N ALA A 127 -16.55 -13.94 -1.68
CA ALA A 127 -17.71 -14.50 -1.03
C ALA A 127 -17.28 -15.40 0.14
N HIS A 128 -18.10 -15.45 1.20
CA HIS A 128 -17.86 -16.32 2.36
C HIS A 128 -18.38 -17.74 2.06
N LEU A 129 -17.51 -18.61 1.55
CA LEU A 129 -17.87 -19.95 1.06
C LEU A 129 -17.41 -21.12 1.94
N ARG A 130 -16.69 -20.88 3.05
CA ARG A 130 -16.18 -21.98 3.89
C ARG A 130 -17.29 -22.82 4.49
N GLY A 131 -18.48 -22.25 4.74
CA GLY A 131 -19.68 -22.95 5.17
C GLY A 131 -20.55 -23.51 4.04
N GLY A 132 -20.18 -23.27 2.79
CA GLY A 132 -20.97 -23.62 1.62
C GLY A 132 -22.21 -22.76 1.40
N VAL A 133 -22.93 -23.03 0.31
CA VAL A 133 -24.25 -22.44 0.00
C VAL A 133 -25.25 -23.59 -0.06
N LYS A 134 -26.16 -23.66 0.91
CA LYS A 134 -27.11 -24.77 0.99
C LYS A 134 -28.22 -24.66 -0.04
N MET A 135 -28.66 -23.46 -0.37
CA MET A 135 -29.78 -23.20 -1.30
C MET A 135 -29.78 -21.72 -1.71
N GLY A 136 -30.17 -21.41 -2.94
CA GLY A 136 -30.30 -20.06 -3.47
C GLY A 136 -29.01 -19.53 -4.10
N ASP A 137 -29.03 -18.25 -4.43
CA ASP A 137 -27.96 -17.57 -5.18
C ASP A 137 -26.73 -17.30 -4.32
N LEU A 138 -25.56 -17.27 -4.99
CA LEU A 138 -24.31 -16.80 -4.42
C LEU A 138 -24.12 -15.31 -4.72
N LYS A 139 -24.04 -14.50 -3.67
CA LYS A 139 -23.70 -13.08 -3.79
C LYS A 139 -22.19 -12.88 -3.58
N MET A 140 -21.55 -12.27 -4.57
CA MET A 140 -20.15 -11.82 -4.46
C MET A 140 -20.07 -10.34 -4.09
N VAL A 141 -19.05 -9.97 -3.36
CA VAL A 141 -18.80 -8.60 -2.90
C VAL A 141 -17.55 -8.06 -3.61
N ASP A 142 -17.66 -6.90 -4.23
CA ASP A 142 -16.53 -6.16 -4.78
C ASP A 142 -15.69 -5.61 -3.62
N THR A 143 -14.46 -6.12 -3.46
CA THR A 143 -13.57 -5.70 -2.37
C THR A 143 -13.06 -4.29 -2.56
N MET A 144 -12.88 -3.82 -3.79
CA MET A 144 -12.49 -2.43 -4.05
C MET A 144 -13.52 -1.45 -3.49
N ILE A 145 -14.80 -1.70 -3.75
CA ILE A 145 -15.90 -0.88 -3.24
C ILE A 145 -16.06 -1.06 -1.73
N LYS A 146 -16.11 -2.32 -1.27
CA LYS A 146 -16.44 -2.62 0.13
C LYS A 146 -15.35 -2.21 1.11
N ASP A 147 -14.08 -2.52 0.78
CA ASP A 147 -12.96 -2.36 1.70
C ASP A 147 -12.20 -1.05 1.48
N GLY A 148 -12.26 -0.48 0.26
CA GLY A 148 -11.53 0.73 -0.08
C GLY A 148 -12.36 1.99 -0.20
N LEU A 149 -13.60 1.91 -0.68
CA LEU A 149 -14.37 3.08 -1.10
C LEU A 149 -15.69 3.31 -0.35
N THR A 150 -16.09 2.41 0.53
CA THR A 150 -17.33 2.52 1.32
C THR A 150 -17.01 2.78 2.78
N ASP A 151 -17.63 3.82 3.35
CA ASP A 151 -17.56 4.09 4.78
C ASP A 151 -18.09 2.89 5.57
N ALA A 152 -17.28 2.39 6.51
CA ALA A 152 -17.60 1.17 7.25
C ALA A 152 -18.74 1.35 8.27
N PHE A 153 -19.00 2.59 8.70
CA PHE A 153 -19.98 2.93 9.73
C PHE A 153 -21.30 3.41 9.13
N TYR A 154 -21.24 4.31 8.17
CA TYR A 154 -22.42 4.95 7.57
C TYR A 154 -22.84 4.31 6.23
N GLY A 155 -21.98 3.51 5.60
CA GLY A 155 -22.32 2.73 4.42
C GLY A 155 -22.43 3.51 3.12
N TYR A 156 -21.96 4.76 3.05
CA TYR A 156 -21.94 5.53 1.82
C TYR A 156 -20.54 5.59 1.19
N HIS A 157 -20.49 5.87 -0.10
CA HIS A 157 -19.25 5.93 -0.86
C HIS A 157 -18.40 7.15 -0.46
N MET A 158 -17.06 7.03 -0.55
CA MET A 158 -16.14 8.13 -0.23
C MET A 158 -16.36 9.38 -1.09
N GLY A 159 -16.86 9.25 -2.32
CA GLY A 159 -17.32 10.37 -3.12
C GLY A 159 -18.41 11.20 -2.43
N THR A 160 -19.38 10.53 -1.78
CA THR A 160 -20.40 11.22 -0.97
C THR A 160 -19.77 11.95 0.23
N THR A 161 -18.75 11.36 0.85
CA THR A 161 -17.99 12.03 1.91
C THR A 161 -17.34 13.31 1.40
N ALA A 162 -16.73 13.26 0.21
CA ALA A 162 -16.11 14.43 -0.41
C ALA A 162 -17.13 15.55 -0.67
N GLU A 163 -18.30 15.21 -1.22
CA GLU A 163 -19.40 16.17 -1.42
C GLU A 163 -19.89 16.76 -0.09
N ASN A 164 -20.02 15.94 0.95
CA ASN A 164 -20.40 16.42 2.28
C ASN A 164 -19.39 17.44 2.84
N VAL A 165 -18.09 17.17 2.67
CA VAL A 165 -17.02 18.09 3.09
C VAL A 165 -17.07 19.37 2.26
N ALA A 166 -17.19 19.28 0.94
CA ALA A 166 -17.29 20.43 0.06
C ALA A 166 -18.47 21.33 0.45
N ASN A 167 -19.63 20.74 0.70
CA ASN A 167 -20.84 21.47 1.11
C ASN A 167 -20.68 22.11 2.50
N GLN A 168 -20.09 21.39 3.45
CA GLN A 168 -19.90 21.90 4.83
C GLN A 168 -18.91 23.07 4.89
N TRP A 169 -17.84 23.00 4.11
CA TRP A 169 -16.74 23.97 4.15
C TRP A 169 -16.76 24.96 2.99
N GLN A 170 -17.78 24.90 2.13
CA GLN A 170 -17.97 25.79 0.98
C GLN A 170 -16.75 25.82 0.03
N LEU A 171 -16.23 24.63 -0.28
CA LEU A 171 -15.10 24.40 -1.21
C LEU A 171 -15.56 24.33 -2.65
#